data_5790159ac728190759ffb20cabb375c4
#
_entry.id   5790159ac728190759ffb20cabb375c4
#
_cell.length_a   1.000
_cell.length_b   1.000
_cell.length_c   1.000
_cell.angle_alpha   90.00
_cell.angle_beta   90.00
_cell.angle_gamma   90.00
#
_symmetry.space_group_name_H-M   'P 1'
#
loop_
_entity.id
_entity.type
_entity.pdbx_description
1 polymer ?
#
loop_
_entity_poly.entity_id
_entity_poly.type
_entity_poly.pdbx_seq_one_letter_code
_entity_poly.pdbx_strand_id
1 'polypeptide(L)'
;QIYGLDISEYALKNCKPEIKDKLLLGNARDLPYEDNYFDLVISINTLHCLEAPDLFLALKEMERVGKNFKYLCVESYRNEVEKANLLYWQVSCEAFNTPDEWLWWFGQAGYEGDYSFIYFE
;
A
#
# COMPACT_ATOMS: atom_id res chain seq x y z
N GLN A 1 9.55 12.49 -13.09
CA GLN A 1 10.35 11.29 -12.75
C GLN A 1 9.51 10.34 -11.91
N ILE A 2 9.70 9.04 -12.13
CA ILE A 2 9.00 7.97 -11.40
C ILE A 2 10.04 7.19 -10.60
N TYR A 3 9.72 6.95 -9.33
CA TYR A 3 10.50 6.11 -8.43
C TYR A 3 9.62 4.99 -7.92
N GLY A 4 10.20 3.84 -7.64
CA GLY A 4 9.48 2.70 -7.09
C GLY A 4 10.28 2.00 -6.00
N LEU A 5 9.55 1.33 -5.12
CA LEU A 5 10.15 0.50 -4.07
C LEU A 5 9.38 -0.82 -4.02
N ASP A 6 10.11 -1.91 -3.95
CA ASP A 6 9.55 -3.25 -3.79
C ASP A 6 10.43 -4.07 -2.85
N ILE A 7 9.81 -4.96 -2.11
CA ILE A 7 10.53 -5.89 -1.21
C ILE A 7 11.10 -7.10 -1.97
N SER A 8 10.66 -7.30 -3.20
CA SER A 8 11.03 -8.47 -4.01
C SER A 8 12.24 -8.21 -4.88
N GLU A 9 13.34 -8.92 -4.60
CA GLU A 9 14.51 -8.93 -5.50
C GLU A 9 14.15 -9.41 -6.91
N TYR A 10 13.22 -10.35 -7.01
CA TYR A 10 12.76 -10.86 -8.30
C TYR A 10 12.09 -9.77 -9.13
N ALA A 11 11.23 -8.95 -8.50
CA ALA A 11 10.57 -7.85 -9.17
C ALA A 11 11.59 -6.83 -9.72
N LEU A 12 12.60 -6.48 -8.94
CA LEU A 12 13.67 -5.58 -9.37
C LEU A 12 14.52 -6.15 -10.51
N LYS A 13 14.82 -7.43 -10.45
CA LYS A 13 15.61 -8.11 -11.51
C LYS A 13 14.86 -8.20 -12.84
N ASN A 14 13.54 -8.31 -12.79
CA ASN A 14 12.67 -8.52 -13.95
C ASN A 14 11.86 -7.30 -14.36
N CYS A 15 12.18 -6.13 -13.83
CA CYS A 15 11.51 -4.90 -14.19
C CYS A 15 11.89 -4.42 -15.60
N LYS A 16 11.11 -3.49 -16.12
CA LYS A 16 11.43 -2.85 -17.39
C LYS A 16 12.74 -2.06 -17.29
N PRO A 17 13.61 -2.15 -18.32
CA PRO A 17 14.91 -1.45 -18.29
C PRO A 17 14.79 0.06 -18.04
N GLU A 18 13.73 0.70 -18.52
CA GLU A 18 13.51 2.14 -18.45
C GLU A 18 13.34 2.67 -17.01
N ILE A 19 12.97 1.80 -16.07
CA ILE A 19 12.73 2.17 -14.67
C ILE A 19 13.74 1.55 -13.70
N LYS A 20 14.64 0.70 -14.18
CA LYS A 20 15.53 -0.09 -13.34
C LYS A 20 16.37 0.75 -12.38
N ASP A 21 16.91 1.86 -12.84
CA ASP A 21 17.75 2.73 -12.03
C ASP A 21 16.98 3.57 -11.01
N LYS A 22 15.64 3.49 -11.04
CA LYS A 22 14.73 4.24 -10.18
C LYS A 22 13.96 3.35 -9.21
N LEU A 23 14.27 2.05 -9.22
CA LEU A 23 13.67 1.08 -8.33
C LEU A 23 14.64 0.76 -7.19
N LEU A 24 14.09 0.73 -5.97
CA LEU A 24 14.84 0.34 -4.78
C LEU A 24 14.25 -0.92 -4.16
N LEU A 25 15.14 -1.78 -3.70
CA LEU A 25 14.76 -2.88 -2.82
C LEU A 25 14.56 -2.33 -1.41
N GLY A 26 13.38 -2.51 -0.86
CA GLY A 26 13.10 -2.00 0.48
C GLY A 26 11.71 -2.36 0.97
N ASN A 27 11.41 -1.92 2.19
CA ASN A 27 10.12 -2.16 2.83
C ASN A 27 9.36 -0.84 2.93
N ALA A 28 8.06 -0.87 2.61
CA ALA A 28 7.19 0.31 2.66
C ALA A 28 7.07 0.95 4.05
N ARG A 29 7.39 0.21 5.11
CA ARG A 29 7.41 0.73 6.49
C ARG A 29 8.54 1.70 6.79
N ASP A 30 9.54 1.78 5.92
CA ASP A 30 10.73 2.64 6.10
C ASP A 30 11.20 3.09 4.72
N LEU A 31 10.64 4.19 4.24
CA LEU A 31 10.93 4.72 2.91
C LEU A 31 12.19 5.60 2.97
N PRO A 32 13.21 5.32 2.12
CA PRO A 32 14.48 6.03 2.13
C PRO A 32 14.40 7.40 1.43
N TYR A 33 13.38 8.18 1.74
CA TYR A 33 13.14 9.50 1.16
C TYR A 33 12.83 10.51 2.25
N GLU A 34 13.12 11.77 1.98
CA GLU A 34 12.81 12.88 2.88
C GLU A 34 11.31 13.17 2.95
N ASP A 35 10.91 13.91 3.99
CA ASP A 35 9.53 14.39 4.14
C ASP A 35 9.14 15.23 2.93
N ASN A 36 7.91 15.06 2.46
CA ASN A 36 7.34 15.83 1.35
C ASN A 36 8.18 15.74 0.05
N TYR A 37 8.84 14.64 -0.18
CA TYR A 37 9.72 14.45 -1.34
C TYR A 37 8.96 14.29 -2.65
N PHE A 38 7.81 13.62 -2.65
CA PHE A 38 7.04 13.31 -3.84
C PHE A 38 5.80 14.17 -3.98
N ASP A 39 5.53 14.64 -5.19
CA ASP A 39 4.27 15.33 -5.51
C ASP A 39 3.08 14.38 -5.48
N LEU A 40 3.28 13.12 -5.86
CA LEU A 40 2.27 12.05 -5.85
C LEU A 40 2.90 10.76 -5.30
N VAL A 41 2.22 10.13 -4.35
CA VAL A 41 2.55 8.78 -3.85
C VAL A 41 1.38 7.86 -4.11
N ILE A 42 1.64 6.72 -4.72
CA ILE A 42 0.60 5.71 -4.99
C ILE A 42 0.98 4.34 -4.43
N SER A 43 -0.01 3.63 -3.93
CA SER A 43 0.10 2.22 -3.54
C SER A 43 -1.15 1.47 -3.99
N ILE A 44 -0.98 0.49 -4.85
CA ILE A 44 -2.10 -0.28 -5.42
C ILE A 44 -1.88 -1.76 -5.11
N ASN A 45 -2.85 -2.37 -4.44
CA ASN A 45 -2.85 -3.79 -4.10
C ASN A 45 -1.59 -4.27 -3.34
N THR A 46 -1.08 -3.44 -2.44
CA THR A 46 0.16 -3.74 -1.71
C THR A 46 -0.04 -3.75 -0.20
N LEU A 47 -0.67 -2.73 0.36
CA LEU A 47 -0.70 -2.54 1.81
C LEU A 47 -1.50 -3.60 2.57
N HIS A 48 -2.49 -4.22 1.94
CA HIS A 48 -3.23 -5.33 2.54
C HIS A 48 -2.40 -6.61 2.70
N CYS A 49 -1.23 -6.67 2.08
CA CYS A 49 -0.28 -7.78 2.26
C CYS A 49 0.62 -7.60 3.49
N LEU A 50 0.50 -6.50 4.22
CA LEU A 50 1.31 -6.22 5.40
C LEU A 50 0.59 -6.63 6.68
N GLU A 51 1.36 -7.15 7.64
CA GLU A 51 0.88 -7.35 9.01
C GLU A 51 0.65 -5.99 9.69
N ALA A 52 -0.20 -5.99 10.72
CA ALA A 52 -0.67 -4.76 11.37
C ALA A 52 0.42 -3.76 11.77
N PRO A 53 1.55 -4.14 12.40
CA PRO A 53 2.59 -3.17 12.75
C PRO A 53 3.23 -2.51 11.52
N ASP A 54 3.50 -3.28 10.48
CA ASP A 54 4.10 -2.80 9.25
C ASP A 54 3.12 -1.97 8.42
N LEU A 55 1.84 -2.35 8.41
CA LEU A 55 0.76 -1.58 7.79
C LEU A 55 0.67 -0.17 8.38
N PHE A 56 0.66 -0.07 9.70
CA PHE A 56 0.62 1.23 10.40
C PHE A 56 1.81 2.12 10.00
N LEU A 57 3.02 1.56 10.02
CA LEU A 57 4.23 2.29 9.64
C LEU A 57 4.22 2.69 8.16
N ALA A 58 3.78 1.80 7.27
CA ALA A 58 3.70 2.09 5.83
C ALA A 58 2.71 3.23 5.52
N LEU A 59 1.56 3.26 6.18
CA LEU A 59 0.61 4.37 6.06
C LEU A 59 1.22 5.70 6.51
N LYS A 60 1.95 5.69 7.63
CA LYS A 60 2.67 6.88 8.11
C LYS A 60 3.74 7.34 7.13
N GLU A 61 4.47 6.41 6.55
CA GLU A 61 5.51 6.72 5.57
C GLU A 61 4.92 7.30 4.28
N MET A 62 3.81 6.75 3.78
CA MET A 62 3.11 7.34 2.64
C MET A 62 2.71 8.81 2.90
N GLU A 63 2.17 9.07 4.08
CA GLU A 63 1.80 10.43 4.49
C GLU A 63 3.02 11.34 4.58
N ARG A 64 4.11 10.85 5.16
CA ARG A 64 5.34 11.60 5.38
C ARG A 64 6.02 12.02 4.08
N VAL A 65 6.19 11.09 3.13
CA VAL A 65 6.95 11.36 1.89
C VAL A 65 6.12 12.06 0.82
N GLY A 66 4.79 12.03 0.93
CA GLY A 66 3.88 12.66 -0.02
C GLY A 66 3.62 14.12 0.33
N LYS A 67 3.91 15.01 -0.61
CA LYS A 67 3.70 16.45 -0.43
C LYS A 67 2.25 16.87 -0.64
N ASN A 68 1.67 16.52 -1.79
CA ASN A 68 0.37 17.04 -2.21
C ASN A 68 -0.67 15.93 -2.36
N PHE A 69 -0.36 14.89 -3.14
CA PHE A 69 -1.31 13.85 -3.53
C PHE A 69 -0.83 12.49 -3.08
N LYS A 70 -1.72 11.75 -2.46
CA LYS A 70 -1.50 10.37 -2.03
C LYS A 70 -2.74 9.56 -2.37
N TYR A 71 -2.54 8.39 -2.91
CA TYR A 71 -3.61 7.49 -3.26
C TYR A 71 -3.24 6.06 -2.93
N LEU A 72 -4.15 5.35 -2.29
CA LEU A 72 -4.00 3.91 -2.08
C LEU A 72 -5.25 3.15 -2.47
N CYS A 73 -5.03 1.94 -2.95
CA CYS A 73 -6.09 0.99 -3.25
C CYS A 73 -5.80 -0.31 -2.51
N VAL A 74 -6.74 -0.78 -1.73
CA VAL A 74 -6.64 -2.02 -0.94
C VAL A 74 -7.88 -2.87 -1.10
N GLU A 75 -7.73 -4.15 -0.84
CA GLU A 75 -8.83 -5.09 -0.83
C GLU A 75 -9.61 -5.00 0.47
N SER A 76 -10.92 -5.15 0.38
CA SER A 76 -11.82 -5.05 1.51
C SER A 76 -13.06 -5.92 1.30
N TYR A 77 -13.92 -6.03 2.29
CA TYR A 77 -15.18 -6.75 2.21
C TYR A 77 -16.26 -6.05 3.04
N ARG A 78 -17.49 -6.12 2.59
CA ARG A 78 -18.66 -5.50 3.24
C ARG A 78 -19.60 -6.51 3.91
N ASN A 79 -19.43 -7.79 3.56
CA ASN A 79 -20.27 -8.88 4.05
C ASN A 79 -19.50 -10.21 4.04
N GLU A 80 -20.10 -11.25 4.60
CA GLU A 80 -19.47 -12.57 4.72
C GLU A 80 -19.20 -13.26 3.37
N VAL A 81 -20.00 -12.98 2.34
CA VAL A 81 -19.78 -13.53 1.00
C VAL A 81 -18.51 -12.93 0.38
N GLU A 82 -18.40 -11.61 0.40
CA GLU A 82 -17.21 -10.92 -0.09
C GLU A 82 -15.96 -11.31 0.70
N LYS A 83 -16.09 -11.49 2.02
CA LYS A 83 -15.00 -11.97 2.86
C LYS A 83 -14.53 -13.37 2.43
N ALA A 84 -15.47 -14.29 2.22
CA ALA A 84 -15.15 -15.64 1.77
C ALA A 84 -14.48 -15.63 0.39
N ASN A 85 -14.96 -14.80 -0.53
CA ASN A 85 -14.36 -14.64 -1.85
C ASN A 85 -12.94 -14.08 -1.76
N LEU A 86 -12.74 -13.05 -0.94
CA LEU A 86 -11.41 -12.47 -0.71
C LEU A 86 -10.44 -13.51 -0.16
N LEU A 87 -10.83 -14.29 0.84
CA LEU A 87 -10.03 -15.35 1.43
C LEU A 87 -9.69 -16.46 0.41
N TYR A 88 -10.60 -16.74 -0.51
CA TYR A 88 -10.38 -17.74 -1.56
C TYR A 88 -9.37 -17.27 -2.62
N TRP A 89 -9.42 -15.99 -3.01
CA TRP A 89 -8.60 -15.47 -4.10
C TRP A 89 -7.23 -14.95 -3.66
N GLN A 90 -7.11 -14.48 -2.42
CA GLN A 90 -5.90 -13.82 -1.94
C GLN A 90 -5.07 -14.71 -1.02
N VAL A 91 -3.94 -15.15 -1.54
CA VAL A 91 -2.97 -15.96 -0.80
C VAL A 91 -2.07 -15.11 0.10
N SER A 92 -1.81 -13.87 -0.29
CA SER A 92 -0.84 -12.98 0.37
C SER A 92 -1.47 -11.87 1.22
N CYS A 93 -2.80 -11.84 1.36
CA CYS A 93 -3.47 -10.83 2.17
C CYS A 93 -3.34 -11.16 3.66
N GLU A 94 -2.77 -10.22 4.42
CA GLU A 94 -2.61 -10.31 5.88
C GLU A 94 -3.57 -9.38 6.63
N ALA A 95 -3.99 -8.28 6.00
CA ALA A 95 -4.89 -7.29 6.57
C ALA A 95 -6.31 -7.43 6.00
N PHE A 96 -7.11 -8.30 6.61
CA PHE A 96 -8.51 -8.51 6.26
C PHE A 96 -9.40 -7.51 6.99
N ASN A 97 -9.60 -6.34 6.40
CA ASN A 97 -10.34 -5.26 7.03
C ASN A 97 -11.60 -4.90 6.23
N THR A 98 -12.68 -4.57 6.93
CA THR A 98 -13.83 -3.88 6.38
C THR A 98 -13.46 -2.43 6.02
N PRO A 99 -14.28 -1.72 5.22
CA PRO A 99 -14.06 -0.30 4.96
C PRO A 99 -13.91 0.54 6.24
N ASP A 100 -14.77 0.32 7.25
CA ASP A 100 -14.69 1.07 8.51
C ASP A 100 -13.40 0.78 9.28
N GLU A 101 -12.94 -0.46 9.29
CA GLU A 101 -11.66 -0.84 9.90
C GLU A 101 -10.47 -0.20 9.15
N TRP A 102 -10.51 -0.14 7.82
CA TRP A 102 -9.51 0.58 7.04
C TRP A 102 -9.49 2.07 7.38
N LEU A 103 -10.65 2.72 7.47
CA LEU A 103 -10.75 4.12 7.86
C LEU A 103 -10.19 4.38 9.26
N TRP A 104 -10.39 3.43 10.18
CA TRP A 104 -9.78 3.49 11.51
C TRP A 104 -8.24 3.47 11.42
N TRP A 105 -7.68 2.55 10.63
CA TRP A 105 -6.23 2.50 10.39
C TRP A 105 -5.69 3.80 9.80
N PHE A 106 -6.37 4.36 8.81
CA PHE A 106 -5.98 5.64 8.20
C PHE A 106 -5.97 6.76 9.24
N GLY A 107 -6.99 6.83 10.08
CA GLY A 107 -7.07 7.81 11.16
C GLY A 107 -5.95 7.66 12.18
N GLN A 108 -5.63 6.44 12.61
CA GLN A 108 -4.55 6.18 13.56
C GLN A 108 -3.17 6.55 13.01
N ALA A 109 -2.93 6.30 11.73
CA ALA A 109 -1.67 6.63 11.08
C ALA A 109 -1.57 8.09 10.63
N GLY A 110 -2.66 8.84 10.68
CA GLY A 110 -2.72 10.22 10.19
C GLY A 110 -2.69 10.31 8.66
N TYR A 111 -3.12 9.26 7.96
CA TYR A 111 -3.22 9.25 6.51
C TYR A 111 -4.41 10.10 6.04
N GLU A 112 -4.15 11.16 5.29
CA GLU A 112 -5.15 12.10 4.79
C GLU A 112 -5.29 12.07 3.26
N GLY A 113 -4.69 11.11 2.59
CA GLY A 113 -4.78 10.94 1.14
C GLY A 113 -6.09 10.31 0.68
N ASP A 114 -6.20 10.17 -0.63
CA ASP A 114 -7.33 9.49 -1.27
C ASP A 114 -7.17 7.97 -1.18
N TYR A 115 -8.29 7.25 -1.28
CA TYR A 115 -8.32 5.80 -1.22
C TYR A 115 -9.48 5.22 -2.02
N SER A 116 -9.33 3.95 -2.36
CA SER A 116 -10.44 3.12 -2.86
C SER A 116 -10.32 1.69 -2.36
N PHE A 117 -11.42 0.96 -2.42
CA PHE A 117 -11.50 -0.44 -2.02
C PHE A 117 -11.87 -1.33 -3.19
N ILE A 118 -11.27 -2.51 -3.24
CA ILE A 118 -11.64 -3.57 -4.17
C ILE A 118 -12.46 -4.61 -3.39
N TYR A 119 -13.61 -4.98 -3.95
CA TYR A 119 -14.49 -6.00 -3.40
C TYR A 119 -14.60 -7.17 -4.37
N PHE A 120 -14.57 -8.38 -3.84
CA PHE A 120 -14.80 -9.62 -4.59
C PHE A 120 -16.25 -10.05 -4.41
N GLU A 121 -17.12 -9.53 -5.26
CA GLU A 121 -18.56 -9.81 -5.24
C GLU A 121 -18.93 -11.22 -5.74
#